data_ef89cc54087232b6ae80391e0e8687ba
#
_entry.id   ef89cc54087232b6ae80391e0e8687ba
#
_cell.length_a   1.000
_cell.length_b   1.000
_cell.length_c   1.000
_cell.angle_alpha   90.00
_cell.angle_beta   90.00
_cell.angle_gamma   90.00
#
_symmetry.space_group_name_H-M   'P 1'
#
loop_
_entity.id
_entity.type
_entity.pdbx_description
1 polymer ?
#
loop_
_entity_poly.entity_id
_entity_poly.type
_entity_poly.pdbx_seq_one_letter_code
_entity_poly.pdbx_strand_id
1 'polypeptide(L)'
;LGDGEDVVAVMLPDDLVLPAGVMEKMVQVRERLGGSVLCAFNVTREEVFNYGVFDVEELDIDFDGFEVKRVRGMVEKPVPEEAPSTLVATGRYLLDRGIFDALRRITPGKGGELQLTDAIELMIQEGHPVHVVVHEGKRHDLGNPGGYIPANVDFGLRHPKYGPALYTALKQIMADFEAETA
;
A
#
# COMPACT_ATOMS: atom_id res chain seq x y z
N LEU A 1 -12.22 -17.04 10.67
CA LEU A 1 -11.55 -16.16 11.64
C LEU A 1 -11.87 -16.69 13.02
N GLY A 2 -10.83 -17.09 13.79
CA GLY A 2 -11.01 -17.68 15.12
C GLY A 2 -11.64 -16.67 16.09
N ASP A 3 -12.51 -17.17 16.97
CA ASP A 3 -13.03 -16.40 18.11
C ASP A 3 -11.86 -16.15 19.07
N GLY A 4 -11.29 -14.97 19.05
CA GLY A 4 -10.25 -14.57 20.01
C GLY A 4 -9.03 -13.85 19.42
N GLU A 5 -8.97 -13.66 18.10
CA GLU A 5 -7.88 -12.89 17.49
C GLU A 5 -8.29 -11.41 17.39
N ASP A 6 -7.45 -10.54 17.94
CA ASP A 6 -7.70 -9.10 18.02
C ASP A 6 -7.24 -8.34 16.78
N VAL A 7 -6.57 -9.02 15.83
CA VAL A 7 -5.98 -8.41 14.63
C VAL A 7 -6.20 -9.26 13.38
N VAL A 8 -6.41 -8.58 12.26
CA VAL A 8 -6.54 -9.19 10.94
C VAL A 8 -5.44 -8.62 10.03
N ALA A 9 -4.62 -9.51 9.47
CA ALA A 9 -3.67 -9.13 8.43
C ALA A 9 -4.32 -9.27 7.05
N VAL A 10 -4.27 -8.21 6.25
CA VAL A 10 -4.72 -8.22 4.86
C VAL A 10 -3.53 -7.90 3.97
N MET A 11 -3.33 -8.75 2.97
CA MET A 11 -2.30 -8.56 1.93
C MET A 11 -2.95 -8.73 0.57
N LEU A 12 -3.02 -7.65 -0.20
CA LEU A 12 -3.52 -7.70 -1.56
C LEU A 12 -2.47 -8.35 -2.47
N PRO A 13 -2.86 -9.31 -3.32
CA PRO A 13 -1.90 -10.09 -4.11
C PRO A 13 -1.28 -9.35 -5.28
N ASP A 14 -1.92 -8.28 -5.72
CA ASP A 14 -1.52 -7.44 -6.85
C ASP A 14 -0.59 -6.28 -6.45
N ASP A 15 -0.30 -6.11 -5.17
CA ASP A 15 0.56 -5.04 -4.68
C ASP A 15 1.87 -5.62 -4.13
N LEU A 16 2.93 -5.55 -4.91
CA LEU A 16 4.26 -6.04 -4.51
C LEU A 16 5.10 -4.92 -3.91
N VAL A 17 5.47 -5.10 -2.65
CA VAL A 17 6.25 -4.15 -1.86
C VAL A 17 7.65 -4.71 -1.60
N LEU A 18 8.68 -4.00 -2.01
CA LEU A 18 10.09 -4.38 -1.89
C LEU A 18 10.95 -3.27 -1.23
N PRO A 19 11.92 -3.63 -0.36
CA PRO A 19 12.24 -4.98 0.10
C PRO A 19 11.12 -5.58 0.96
N ALA A 20 11.16 -6.89 1.14
CA ALA A 20 10.29 -7.60 2.09
C ALA A 20 10.57 -7.10 3.53
N GLY A 21 9.63 -7.38 4.47
CA GLY A 21 9.83 -7.04 5.89
C GLY A 21 8.94 -5.89 6.39
N VAL A 22 8.12 -5.29 5.53
CA VAL A 22 7.22 -4.21 5.98
C VAL A 22 6.19 -4.68 7.01
N MET A 23 5.71 -5.92 6.89
CA MET A 23 4.74 -6.48 7.83
C MET A 23 5.33 -6.63 9.23
N GLU A 24 6.60 -7.01 9.35
CA GLU A 24 7.31 -7.10 10.63
C GLU A 24 7.43 -5.71 11.29
N LYS A 25 7.70 -4.67 10.53
CA LYS A 25 7.69 -3.29 11.02
C LYS A 25 6.30 -2.87 11.50
N MET A 26 5.26 -3.23 10.74
CA MET A 26 3.87 -2.95 11.13
C MET A 26 3.48 -3.66 12.42
N VAL A 27 3.93 -4.90 12.64
CA VAL A 27 3.73 -5.63 13.91
C VAL A 27 4.41 -4.88 15.07
N GLN A 28 5.67 -4.45 14.91
CA GLN A 28 6.38 -3.69 15.94
C GLN A 28 5.66 -2.39 16.32
N VAL A 29 5.10 -1.68 15.31
CA VAL A 29 4.31 -0.45 15.57
C VAL A 29 3.06 -0.79 16.37
N ARG A 30 2.33 -1.84 15.99
CA ARG A 30 1.12 -2.29 16.68
C ARG A 30 1.42 -2.70 18.12
N GLU A 31 2.48 -3.46 18.36
CA GLU A 31 2.89 -3.88 19.70
C GLU A 31 3.20 -2.69 20.62
N ARG A 32 3.77 -1.62 20.06
CA ARG A 32 4.17 -0.43 20.82
C ARG A 32 3.07 0.61 21.00
N LEU A 33 2.23 0.81 19.96
CA LEU A 33 1.23 1.89 19.93
C LEU A 33 -0.21 1.40 19.97
N GLY A 34 -0.45 0.11 19.75
CA GLY A 34 -1.79 -0.45 19.59
C GLY A 34 -2.46 -0.02 18.28
N GLY A 35 -3.73 -0.40 18.14
CA GLY A 35 -4.58 -0.01 17.03
C GLY A 35 -4.25 -0.68 15.70
N SER A 36 -4.80 -0.14 14.63
CA SER A 36 -4.56 -0.60 13.27
C SER A 36 -3.29 0.02 12.70
N VAL A 37 -2.56 -0.75 11.88
CA VAL A 37 -1.35 -0.26 11.21
C VAL A 37 -1.44 -0.58 9.73
N LEU A 38 -1.20 0.43 8.88
CA LEU A 38 -1.22 0.31 7.43
C LEU A 38 0.17 0.60 6.85
N CYS A 39 0.43 0.10 5.65
CA CYS A 39 1.60 0.50 4.90
C CYS A 39 1.26 1.69 4.02
N ALA A 40 2.05 2.74 4.10
CA ALA A 40 1.96 3.92 3.25
C ALA A 40 3.13 4.01 2.28
N PHE A 41 2.88 4.58 1.13
CA PHE A 41 3.87 4.85 0.09
C PHE A 41 3.72 6.28 -0.41
N ASN A 42 4.83 6.94 -0.72
CA ASN A 42 4.79 8.26 -1.35
C ASN A 42 4.62 8.11 -2.87
N VAL A 43 3.65 8.84 -3.42
CA VAL A 43 3.43 8.95 -4.86
C VAL A 43 3.51 10.42 -5.29
N THR A 44 3.50 10.67 -6.59
CA THR A 44 3.37 12.04 -7.08
C THR A 44 1.97 12.59 -6.82
N ARG A 45 1.83 13.92 -6.78
CA ARG A 45 0.55 14.57 -6.54
C ARG A 45 -0.50 14.19 -7.60
N GLU A 46 -0.05 13.95 -8.81
CA GLU A 46 -0.88 13.57 -9.95
C GLU A 46 -1.42 12.14 -9.85
N GLU A 47 -0.76 11.27 -9.07
CA GLU A 47 -1.14 9.86 -8.96
C GLU A 47 -2.13 9.57 -7.83
N VAL A 48 -2.33 10.51 -6.88
CA VAL A 48 -3.15 10.29 -5.68
C VAL A 48 -4.59 9.86 -5.98
N PHE A 49 -5.16 10.26 -7.11
CA PHE A 49 -6.54 9.92 -7.48
C PHE A 49 -6.79 8.42 -7.73
N ASN A 50 -5.72 7.61 -7.76
CA ASN A 50 -5.83 6.15 -7.91
C ASN A 50 -5.97 5.42 -6.56
N TYR A 51 -5.74 6.09 -5.43
CA TYR A 51 -5.51 5.44 -4.13
C TYR A 51 -6.32 6.06 -3.00
N GLY A 52 -6.45 5.33 -1.90
CA GLY A 52 -6.78 5.92 -0.61
C GLY A 52 -5.60 6.73 -0.08
N VAL A 53 -5.83 8.00 0.26
CA VAL A 53 -4.81 8.96 0.68
C VAL A 53 -4.96 9.26 2.16
N PHE A 54 -3.85 9.22 2.90
CA PHE A 54 -3.83 9.47 4.34
C PHE A 54 -3.70 10.97 4.65
N ASP A 55 -4.49 11.45 5.61
CA ASP A 55 -4.18 12.63 6.41
C ASP A 55 -3.39 12.16 7.63
N VAL A 56 -2.17 12.67 7.82
CA VAL A 56 -1.25 12.18 8.84
C VAL A 56 -0.69 13.31 9.70
N GLU A 57 -0.29 12.94 10.91
CA GLU A 57 0.51 13.78 11.80
C GLU A 57 1.80 13.08 12.22
N GLU A 58 2.83 13.86 12.49
CA GLU A 58 4.11 13.36 12.96
C GLU A 58 3.97 12.76 14.36
N LEU A 59 4.77 11.72 14.62
CA LEU A 59 4.93 11.16 15.95
C LEU A 59 6.33 11.50 16.48
N ASP A 60 6.39 11.96 17.71
CA ASP A 60 7.67 12.14 18.43
C ASP A 60 8.14 10.82 19.06
N ILE A 61 8.24 9.78 18.20
CA ILE A 61 8.65 8.43 18.60
C ILE A 61 9.56 7.87 17.50
N ASP A 62 10.77 7.48 17.89
CA ASP A 62 11.70 6.82 17.00
C ASP A 62 11.40 5.32 16.89
N PHE A 63 11.34 4.85 15.65
CA PHE A 63 11.26 3.44 15.29
C PHE A 63 12.50 3.09 14.46
N ASP A 64 13.55 2.64 15.09
CA ASP A 64 14.84 2.19 14.57
C ASP A 64 14.96 2.07 13.03
N GLY A 65 15.09 3.23 12.35
CA GLY A 65 15.36 3.31 10.93
C GLY A 65 14.15 3.19 9.99
N PHE A 66 12.91 3.42 10.48
CA PHE A 66 11.75 3.57 9.62
C PHE A 66 10.76 4.60 10.15
N GLU A 67 10.09 5.28 9.25
CA GLU A 67 9.15 6.35 9.55
C GLU A 67 7.77 5.81 9.89
N VAL A 68 7.17 6.32 10.98
CA VAL A 68 5.82 6.01 11.42
C VAL A 68 5.06 7.30 11.65
N LYS A 69 3.83 7.37 11.15
CA LYS A 69 2.95 8.51 11.39
C LYS A 69 1.62 8.06 11.96
N ARG A 70 0.96 8.95 12.70
CA ARG A 70 -0.42 8.75 13.10
C ARG A 70 -1.37 9.18 11.98
N VAL A 71 -2.41 8.39 11.73
CA VAL A 71 -3.44 8.71 10.76
C VAL A 71 -4.57 9.47 11.47
N ARG A 72 -4.96 10.63 10.92
CA ARG A 72 -6.07 11.45 11.38
C ARG A 72 -7.30 11.32 10.50
N GLY A 73 -7.11 10.87 9.27
CA GLY A 73 -8.18 10.66 8.30
C GLY A 73 -7.66 9.94 7.06
N MET A 74 -8.60 9.45 6.27
CA MET A 74 -8.33 8.76 5.03
C MET A 74 -9.40 9.08 3.99
N VAL A 75 -8.98 9.45 2.76
CA VAL A 75 -9.89 9.82 1.66
C VAL A 75 -9.67 8.91 0.47
N GLU A 76 -10.74 8.28 -0.02
CA GLU A 76 -10.67 7.39 -1.18
C GLU A 76 -10.62 8.17 -2.49
N LYS A 77 -9.54 8.01 -3.24
CA LYS A 77 -9.35 8.55 -4.59
C LYS A 77 -9.73 10.03 -4.71
N PRO A 78 -9.12 10.91 -3.91
CA PRO A 78 -9.41 12.34 -3.98
C PRO A 78 -8.95 12.93 -5.32
N VAL A 79 -9.47 14.10 -5.68
CA VAL A 79 -8.83 14.92 -6.72
C VAL A 79 -7.50 15.45 -6.20
N PRO A 80 -6.48 15.61 -7.05
CA PRO A 80 -5.13 16.00 -6.60
C PRO A 80 -5.08 17.26 -5.74
N GLU A 81 -5.93 18.25 -6.06
CA GLU A 81 -5.99 19.53 -5.36
C GLU A 81 -6.51 19.40 -3.91
N GLU A 82 -7.37 18.42 -3.65
CA GLU A 82 -8.02 18.19 -2.35
C GLU A 82 -7.35 17.08 -1.52
N ALA A 83 -6.37 16.38 -2.11
CA ALA A 83 -5.67 15.31 -1.40
C ALA A 83 -4.91 15.85 -0.18
N PRO A 84 -5.10 15.26 1.03
CA PRO A 84 -4.50 15.77 2.26
C PRO A 84 -2.97 15.60 2.28
N SER A 85 -2.45 14.63 1.54
CA SER A 85 -1.01 14.37 1.43
C SER A 85 -0.69 13.66 0.10
N THR A 86 0.54 13.15 -0.04
CA THR A 86 0.96 12.24 -1.10
C THR A 86 1.20 10.81 -0.58
N LEU A 87 0.90 10.56 0.70
CA LEU A 87 0.99 9.24 1.30
C LEU A 87 -0.27 8.44 0.99
N VAL A 88 -0.11 7.34 0.28
CA VAL A 88 -1.21 6.48 -0.17
C VAL A 88 -1.15 5.10 0.46
N ALA A 89 -2.32 4.49 0.61
CA ALA A 89 -2.42 3.12 1.08
C ALA A 89 -1.89 2.15 0.02
N THR A 90 -1.13 1.18 0.50
CA THR A 90 -0.74 0.01 -0.27
C THR A 90 -1.45 -1.22 0.29
N GLY A 91 -1.49 -2.29 -0.46
CA GLY A 91 -2.23 -3.51 -0.10
C GLY A 91 -1.69 -4.27 1.13
N ARG A 92 -1.23 -3.59 2.18
CA ARG A 92 -0.73 -4.17 3.42
C ARG A 92 -1.39 -3.53 4.62
N TYR A 93 -2.16 -4.31 5.37
CA TYR A 93 -2.93 -3.85 6.51
C TYR A 93 -2.80 -4.80 7.68
N LEU A 94 -2.65 -4.27 8.89
CA LEU A 94 -2.93 -4.92 10.17
C LEU A 94 -4.10 -4.17 10.81
N LEU A 95 -5.27 -4.76 10.81
CA LEU A 95 -6.51 -4.10 11.24
C LEU A 95 -6.99 -4.68 12.56
N ASP A 96 -7.41 -3.82 13.46
CA ASP A 96 -8.15 -4.25 14.64
C ASP A 96 -9.45 -4.95 14.24
N ARG A 97 -9.88 -5.93 15.05
CA ARG A 97 -11.12 -6.68 14.85
C ARG A 97 -12.36 -5.77 14.69
N GLY A 98 -12.33 -4.57 15.28
CA GLY A 98 -13.36 -3.55 15.12
C GLY A 98 -13.67 -3.16 13.67
N ILE A 99 -12.76 -3.45 12.73
CA ILE A 99 -12.99 -3.22 11.30
C ILE A 99 -14.24 -3.92 10.77
N PHE A 100 -14.58 -5.11 11.30
CA PHE A 100 -15.78 -5.82 10.86
C PHE A 100 -17.08 -5.13 11.30
N ASP A 101 -17.08 -4.45 12.44
CA ASP A 101 -18.22 -3.67 12.90
C ASP A 101 -18.33 -2.37 12.11
N ALA A 102 -17.22 -1.73 11.80
CA ALA A 102 -17.18 -0.58 10.90
C ALA A 102 -17.71 -0.94 9.51
N LEU A 103 -17.25 -2.04 8.92
CA LEU A 103 -17.69 -2.53 7.60
C LEU A 103 -19.20 -2.82 7.52
N ARG A 104 -19.84 -3.20 8.64
CA ARG A 104 -21.30 -3.40 8.66
C ARG A 104 -22.11 -2.09 8.69
N ARG A 105 -21.48 -1.00 9.10
CA ARG A 105 -22.13 0.33 9.30
C ARG A 105 -21.90 1.31 8.18
N ILE A 106 -20.85 1.11 7.37
CA ILE A 106 -20.61 1.95 6.19
C ILE A 106 -21.67 1.68 5.13
N THR A 107 -21.90 2.68 4.28
CA THR A 107 -22.74 2.60 3.09
C THR A 107 -21.87 2.52 1.84
N PRO A 108 -22.40 2.03 0.71
CA PRO A 108 -21.65 2.04 -0.55
C PRO A 108 -21.16 3.45 -0.89
N GLY A 109 -19.86 3.58 -1.07
CA GLY A 109 -19.18 4.82 -1.42
C GLY A 109 -18.97 4.99 -2.91
N LYS A 110 -17.80 5.48 -3.30
CA LYS A 110 -17.42 5.71 -4.70
C LYS A 110 -17.57 4.42 -5.52
N GLY A 111 -18.26 4.51 -6.65
CA GLY A 111 -18.55 3.35 -7.51
C GLY A 111 -19.66 2.42 -7.03
N GLY A 112 -20.35 2.72 -5.92
CA GLY A 112 -21.41 1.88 -5.36
C GLY A 112 -20.92 0.66 -4.60
N GLU A 113 -19.62 0.61 -4.25
CA GLU A 113 -18.99 -0.48 -3.52
C GLU A 113 -18.72 -0.09 -2.06
N LEU A 114 -18.69 -1.09 -1.17
CA LEU A 114 -18.22 -0.89 0.20
C LEU A 114 -16.70 -0.78 0.19
N GLN A 115 -16.20 0.39 0.58
CA GLN A 115 -14.77 0.67 0.56
C GLN A 115 -14.14 0.40 1.93
N LEU A 116 -13.02 -0.34 1.95
CA LEU A 116 -12.25 -0.55 3.17
C LEU A 116 -11.75 0.78 3.75
N THR A 117 -11.43 1.73 2.89
CA THR A 117 -11.02 3.10 3.25
C THR A 117 -12.08 3.79 4.12
N ASP A 118 -13.37 3.70 3.73
CA ASP A 118 -14.46 4.31 4.48
C ASP A 118 -14.65 3.67 5.86
N ALA A 119 -14.44 2.36 5.96
CA ALA A 119 -14.49 1.66 7.25
C ALA A 119 -13.33 2.06 8.18
N ILE A 120 -12.13 2.25 7.64
CA ILE A 120 -10.97 2.73 8.38
C ILE A 120 -11.20 4.18 8.83
N GLU A 121 -11.73 5.03 7.96
CA GLU A 121 -12.09 6.41 8.28
C GLU A 121 -13.10 6.46 9.43
N LEU A 122 -14.14 5.60 9.40
CA LEU A 122 -15.11 5.50 10.49
C LEU A 122 -14.44 5.12 11.81
N MET A 123 -13.52 4.17 11.81
CA MET A 123 -12.77 3.78 13.01
C MET A 123 -11.93 4.95 13.56
N ILE A 124 -11.30 5.73 12.69
CA ILE A 124 -10.54 6.93 13.09
C ILE A 124 -11.45 7.95 13.76
N GLN A 125 -12.62 8.23 13.18
CA GLN A 125 -13.62 9.15 13.72
C GLN A 125 -14.16 8.71 15.09
N GLU A 126 -14.21 7.40 15.33
CA GLU A 126 -14.61 6.81 16.62
C GLU A 126 -13.46 6.75 17.64
N GLY A 127 -12.29 7.29 17.29
CA GLY A 127 -11.14 7.40 18.19
C GLY A 127 -10.26 6.16 18.25
N HIS A 128 -10.43 5.20 17.35
CA HIS A 128 -9.50 4.07 17.26
C HIS A 128 -8.13 4.54 16.74
N PRO A 129 -7.03 4.15 17.38
CA PRO A 129 -5.70 4.50 16.91
C PRO A 129 -5.40 3.83 15.55
N VAL A 130 -4.95 4.63 14.60
CA VAL A 130 -4.49 4.14 13.30
C VAL A 130 -3.14 4.78 12.98
N HIS A 131 -2.19 3.96 12.56
CA HIS A 131 -0.84 4.38 12.23
C HIS A 131 -0.45 3.92 10.83
N VAL A 132 0.52 4.58 10.24
CA VAL A 132 1.14 4.12 8.99
C VAL A 132 2.64 3.93 9.16
N VAL A 133 3.14 2.85 8.59
CA VAL A 133 4.57 2.67 8.32
C VAL A 133 4.82 3.21 6.92
N VAL A 134 5.65 4.23 6.79
CA VAL A 134 6.05 4.78 5.49
C VAL A 134 7.12 3.87 4.90
N HIS A 135 6.81 3.24 3.79
CA HIS A 135 7.72 2.32 3.12
C HIS A 135 8.60 3.06 2.13
N GLU A 136 9.90 2.97 2.34
CA GLU A 136 10.93 3.46 1.42
C GLU A 136 11.42 2.31 0.56
N GLY A 137 10.99 2.21 -0.68
CA GLY A 137 11.42 1.13 -1.55
C GLY A 137 10.68 1.12 -2.88
N LYS A 138 10.65 -0.03 -3.52
CA LYS A 138 9.91 -0.22 -4.76
C LYS A 138 8.53 -0.80 -4.47
N ARG A 139 7.57 -0.30 -5.19
CA ARG A 139 6.23 -0.86 -5.29
C ARG A 139 5.92 -1.20 -6.74
N HIS A 140 5.32 -2.34 -6.97
CA HIS A 140 4.78 -2.72 -8.27
C HIS A 140 3.29 -2.99 -8.10
N ASP A 141 2.48 -2.24 -8.83
CA ASP A 141 1.05 -2.47 -8.97
C ASP A 141 0.81 -3.44 -10.11
N LEU A 142 0.43 -4.67 -9.78
CA LEU A 142 0.16 -5.73 -10.76
C LEU A 142 -1.30 -5.73 -11.23
N GLY A 143 -2.15 -4.87 -10.68
CA GLY A 143 -3.57 -4.74 -11.02
C GLY A 143 -3.82 -4.17 -12.42
N ASN A 144 -2.78 -3.67 -13.09
CA ASN A 144 -2.87 -3.16 -14.46
C ASN A 144 -1.67 -3.59 -15.31
N PRO A 145 -1.81 -3.67 -16.65
CA PRO A 145 -0.73 -4.09 -17.54
C PRO A 145 0.51 -3.20 -17.49
N GLY A 146 0.33 -1.89 -17.27
CA GLY A 146 1.45 -0.93 -17.19
C GLY A 146 2.37 -1.18 -16.00
N GLY A 147 1.84 -1.67 -14.88
CA GLY A 147 2.61 -2.11 -13.73
C GLY A 147 3.08 -3.56 -13.83
N TYR A 148 2.20 -4.45 -14.31
CA TYR A 148 2.45 -5.88 -14.39
C TYR A 148 3.64 -6.24 -15.30
N ILE A 149 3.70 -5.68 -16.51
CA ILE A 149 4.74 -5.99 -17.49
C ILE A 149 6.14 -5.58 -16.99
N PRO A 150 6.37 -4.33 -16.55
CA PRO A 150 7.67 -3.95 -16.01
C PRO A 150 8.07 -4.73 -14.77
N ALA A 151 7.11 -5.07 -13.89
CA ALA A 151 7.38 -5.88 -12.71
C ALA A 151 7.91 -7.27 -13.08
N ASN A 152 7.29 -7.94 -14.04
CA ASN A 152 7.77 -9.27 -14.51
C ASN A 152 9.20 -9.20 -15.06
N VAL A 153 9.53 -8.11 -15.77
CA VAL A 153 10.88 -7.91 -16.28
C VAL A 153 11.87 -7.68 -15.13
N ASP A 154 11.55 -6.79 -14.17
CA ASP A 154 12.42 -6.50 -13.02
C ASP A 154 12.68 -7.74 -12.17
N PHE A 155 11.64 -8.49 -11.83
CA PHE A 155 11.78 -9.74 -11.07
C PHE A 155 12.51 -10.84 -11.87
N GLY A 156 12.16 -10.98 -13.15
CA GLY A 156 12.78 -11.95 -14.02
C GLY A 156 14.29 -11.74 -14.16
N LEU A 157 14.74 -10.50 -14.34
CA LEU A 157 16.15 -10.14 -14.42
C LEU A 157 16.95 -10.46 -13.14
N ARG A 158 16.30 -10.35 -11.98
CA ARG A 158 16.90 -10.65 -10.67
C ARG A 158 16.89 -12.14 -10.33
N HIS A 159 16.16 -12.94 -11.09
CA HIS A 159 16.05 -14.37 -10.80
C HIS A 159 17.37 -15.10 -11.12
N PRO A 160 17.98 -15.84 -10.16
CA PRO A 160 19.32 -16.41 -10.33
C PRO A 160 19.44 -17.35 -11.56
N LYS A 161 18.39 -18.11 -11.83
CA LYS A 161 18.40 -19.10 -12.93
C LYS A 161 18.02 -18.49 -14.28
N TYR A 162 17.04 -17.58 -14.31
CA TYR A 162 16.45 -17.09 -15.57
C TYR A 162 16.97 -15.72 -15.99
N GLY A 163 17.52 -14.94 -15.07
CA GLY A 163 17.98 -13.57 -15.30
C GLY A 163 18.98 -13.41 -16.46
N PRO A 164 20.05 -14.22 -16.51
CA PRO A 164 21.03 -14.11 -17.60
C PRO A 164 20.44 -14.34 -19.00
N ALA A 165 19.57 -15.32 -19.15
CA ALA A 165 18.91 -15.60 -20.43
C ALA A 165 17.90 -14.50 -20.79
N LEU A 166 17.11 -14.04 -19.81
CA LEU A 166 16.15 -12.96 -19.99
C LEU A 166 16.85 -11.65 -20.38
N TYR A 167 17.97 -11.32 -19.73
CA TYR A 167 18.74 -10.12 -20.08
C TYR A 167 19.17 -10.14 -21.56
N THR A 168 19.68 -11.29 -22.05
CA THR A 168 20.07 -11.44 -23.46
C THR A 168 18.88 -11.28 -24.38
N ALA A 169 17.76 -11.93 -24.06
CA ALA A 169 16.53 -11.84 -24.86
C ALA A 169 15.98 -10.41 -24.93
N LEU A 170 15.95 -9.71 -23.80
CA LEU A 170 15.48 -8.30 -23.75
C LEU A 170 16.33 -7.38 -24.59
N LYS A 171 17.65 -7.55 -24.59
CA LYS A 171 18.54 -6.74 -25.47
C LYS A 171 18.22 -6.94 -26.94
N GLN A 172 17.93 -8.18 -27.36
CA GLN A 172 17.55 -8.47 -28.74
C GLN A 172 16.19 -7.85 -29.07
N ILE A 173 15.18 -8.04 -28.20
CA ILE A 173 13.83 -7.47 -28.38
C ILE A 173 13.89 -5.94 -28.53
N MET A 174 14.69 -5.27 -27.71
CA MET A 174 14.84 -3.82 -27.78
C MET A 174 15.52 -3.40 -29.10
N ALA A 175 16.57 -4.11 -29.52
CA ALA A 175 17.25 -3.80 -30.77
C ALA A 175 16.31 -3.99 -31.99
N ASP A 176 15.52 -5.07 -32.00
CA ASP A 176 14.56 -5.34 -33.06
C ASP A 176 13.46 -4.26 -33.09
N PHE A 177 12.93 -3.86 -31.95
CA PHE A 177 11.93 -2.80 -31.84
C PHE A 177 12.46 -1.44 -32.31
N GLU A 178 13.69 -1.07 -31.92
CA GLU A 178 14.34 0.15 -32.38
C GLU A 178 14.53 0.17 -33.89
N ALA A 179 14.88 -1.00 -34.49
CA ALA A 179 15.04 -1.14 -35.95
C ALA A 179 13.70 -1.03 -36.72
N GLU A 180 12.59 -1.46 -36.09
CA GLU A 180 11.25 -1.37 -36.69
C GLU A 180 10.66 0.05 -36.62
N THR A 181 11.14 0.88 -35.67
CA THR A 181 10.60 2.22 -35.40
C THR A 181 11.48 3.36 -35.93
N ALA A 182 12.63 3.04 -36.51
CA ALA A 182 13.56 3.97 -37.13
C ALA A 182 13.25 4.19 -38.62
#